data_71036815b664be1b22697aac56895af3
#
_entry.id   71036815b664be1b22697aac56895af3
#
_cell.length_a   1.000
_cell.length_b   1.000
_cell.length_c   1.000
_cell.angle_alpha   90.00
_cell.angle_beta   90.00
_cell.angle_gamma   90.00
#
_symmetry.space_group_name_H-M   'P 1'
#
loop_
_entity.id
_entity.type
_entity.pdbx_description
1 polymer ?
#
loop_
_entity_poly.entity_id
_entity_poly.type
_entity_poly.pdbx_seq_one_letter_code
_entity_poly.pdbx_strand_id
1 'polypeptide(L)'
;LHPRVRRQRQMCIRDRCSRSVEENIAKADKMVREAAANGAQIILLPELFERQYFCQERNYDYYAYAQSVDDNPAVKHFQKVAAELQVVLPISFYERDINVFYNTVAVIDADGSVLGIYRKTHIPDDHYYQEKFYFTPGDTGFKVWDTRYARIGVGICWDQWFPETARGMLVQGAEILFYPTAIGSEPILEVDSMPHWRRCMQGHSACNIVPVVAANRIGEEKVAPSEANGHQESSLIFYGSSFVTDATGEIVTQASRDKEEIVYGESDLDADADLRVSWGLFRDRRPEIYKSIK
;
A
#
# COMPACT_ATOMS: atom_id res chain seq x y z
N LEU A 1 -17.80 33.01 8.63
CA LEU A 1 -16.65 32.15 8.33
C LEU A 1 -17.22 30.88 7.72
N HIS A 2 -17.08 30.68 6.39
CA HIS A 2 -17.40 29.41 5.78
C HIS A 2 -16.40 28.38 6.31
N PRO A 3 -16.84 27.21 6.82
CA PRO A 3 -15.93 26.14 7.19
C PRO A 3 -15.11 25.78 5.95
N ARG A 4 -13.78 25.73 6.07
CA ARG A 4 -12.92 25.21 5.02
C ARG A 4 -13.19 23.72 4.95
N VAL A 5 -13.93 23.30 3.95
CA VAL A 5 -14.13 21.87 3.67
C VAL A 5 -12.77 21.27 3.32
N ARG A 6 -12.31 20.28 4.12
CA ARG A 6 -11.05 19.57 3.86
C ARG A 6 -11.28 18.48 2.82
N ARG A 7 -11.38 18.88 1.55
CA ARG A 7 -11.43 17.95 0.42
C ARG A 7 -10.03 17.51 0.07
N GLN A 8 -9.83 16.20 0.02
CA GLN A 8 -8.56 15.58 -0.35
C GLN A 8 -8.75 14.74 -1.60
N ARG A 9 -7.86 14.93 -2.58
CA ARG A 9 -7.80 14.10 -3.77
C ARG A 9 -6.68 13.07 -3.61
N GLN A 10 -7.10 11.83 -3.43
CA GLN A 10 -6.23 10.67 -3.36
C GLN A 10 -6.16 10.01 -4.73
N MET A 11 -5.05 9.29 -4.95
CA MET A 11 -4.95 8.48 -6.13
C MET A 11 -4.13 7.23 -5.88
N CYS A 12 -4.38 6.20 -6.66
CA CYS A 12 -3.50 5.05 -6.74
C CYS A 12 -2.99 4.84 -8.17
N ILE A 13 -1.71 4.55 -8.26
CA ILE A 13 -1.02 4.18 -9.48
C ILE A 13 -1.05 2.67 -9.60
N ARG A 14 -1.19 2.20 -10.84
CA ARG A 14 -1.11 0.80 -11.19
C ARG A 14 -0.10 0.60 -12.30
N ASP A 15 0.88 -0.28 -12.04
CA ASP A 15 2.02 -0.41 -12.92
C ASP A 15 2.47 -1.87 -13.11
N ARG A 16 3.14 -2.12 -14.25
CA ARG A 16 3.91 -3.33 -14.51
C ARG A 16 5.38 -3.04 -14.19
N CYS A 17 5.96 -3.84 -13.30
CA CYS A 17 7.35 -3.65 -12.92
C CYS A 17 8.29 -4.44 -13.84
N SER A 18 9.38 -3.79 -14.26
CA SER A 18 10.51 -4.40 -14.97
C SER A 18 11.57 -4.90 -13.97
N ARG A 19 12.63 -5.52 -14.49
CA ARG A 19 13.79 -5.92 -13.67
C ARG A 19 14.70 -4.74 -13.30
N SER A 20 14.62 -3.63 -14.03
CA SER A 20 15.44 -2.44 -13.79
C SER A 20 14.80 -1.52 -12.78
N VAL A 21 15.52 -1.23 -11.70
CA VAL A 21 15.11 -0.26 -10.66
C VAL A 21 14.96 1.14 -11.26
N GLU A 22 15.91 1.53 -12.09
CA GLU A 22 15.95 2.85 -12.72
C GLU A 22 14.73 3.07 -13.62
N GLU A 23 14.37 2.05 -14.44
CA GLU A 23 13.20 2.13 -15.31
C GLU A 23 11.90 2.23 -14.50
N ASN A 24 11.77 1.43 -13.43
CA ASN A 24 10.58 1.46 -12.57
C ASN A 24 10.43 2.78 -11.84
N ILE A 25 11.52 3.33 -11.28
CA ILE A 25 11.50 4.65 -10.65
C ILE A 25 11.14 5.74 -11.67
N ALA A 26 11.74 5.74 -12.86
CA ALA A 26 11.45 6.73 -13.90
C ALA A 26 9.99 6.66 -14.37
N LYS A 27 9.43 5.46 -14.51
CA LYS A 27 8.04 5.27 -14.87
C LYS A 27 7.09 5.72 -13.77
N ALA A 28 7.37 5.36 -12.53
CA ALA A 28 6.61 5.80 -11.37
C ALA A 28 6.65 7.33 -11.21
N ASP A 29 7.82 7.97 -11.41
CA ASP A 29 7.97 9.43 -11.39
C ASP A 29 7.07 10.10 -12.43
N LYS A 30 7.07 9.60 -13.68
CA LYS A 30 6.19 10.12 -14.73
C LYS A 30 4.71 10.06 -14.31
N MET A 31 4.27 8.94 -13.76
CA MET A 31 2.88 8.76 -13.33
C MET A 31 2.55 9.63 -12.11
N VAL A 32 3.47 9.80 -11.18
CA VAL A 32 3.31 10.69 -10.01
C VAL A 32 3.17 12.15 -10.48
N ARG A 33 3.99 12.61 -11.44
CA ARG A 33 3.87 13.95 -12.02
C ARG A 33 2.56 14.18 -12.74
N GLU A 34 2.12 13.20 -13.51
CA GLU A 34 0.80 13.25 -14.18
C GLU A 34 -0.33 13.37 -13.16
N ALA A 35 -0.25 12.60 -12.08
CA ALA A 35 -1.20 12.63 -11.00
C ALA A 35 -1.28 13.98 -10.29
N ALA A 36 -0.12 14.49 -9.91
CA ALA A 36 -0.01 15.80 -9.26
C ALA A 36 -0.55 16.93 -10.17
N ALA A 37 -0.24 16.87 -11.48
CA ALA A 37 -0.77 17.83 -12.47
C ALA A 37 -2.31 17.78 -12.56
N ASN A 38 -2.93 16.65 -12.26
CA ASN A 38 -4.38 16.47 -12.17
C ASN A 38 -4.93 16.72 -10.75
N GLY A 39 -4.13 17.31 -9.86
CA GLY A 39 -4.56 17.78 -8.54
C GLY A 39 -4.52 16.73 -7.43
N ALA A 40 -3.86 15.59 -7.64
CA ALA A 40 -3.65 14.62 -6.57
C ALA A 40 -2.73 15.19 -5.48
N GLN A 41 -3.08 14.95 -4.22
CA GLN A 41 -2.35 15.45 -3.06
C GLN A 41 -1.64 14.31 -2.30
N ILE A 42 -2.23 13.11 -2.29
CA ILE A 42 -1.66 11.91 -1.69
C ILE A 42 -1.68 10.81 -2.75
N ILE A 43 -0.53 10.26 -3.10
CA ILE A 43 -0.36 9.37 -4.24
C ILE A 43 0.25 8.05 -3.77
N LEU A 44 -0.44 6.94 -4.01
CA LEU A 44 -0.02 5.59 -3.62
C LEU A 44 0.52 4.82 -4.82
N LEU A 45 1.74 4.30 -4.70
CA LEU A 45 2.36 3.34 -5.60
C LEU A 45 2.13 1.90 -5.11
N PRO A 46 2.24 0.86 -5.98
CA PRO A 46 2.15 -0.53 -5.55
C PRO A 46 3.26 -0.94 -4.58
N GLU A 47 3.05 -2.05 -3.88
CA GLU A 47 4.05 -2.68 -3.03
C GLU A 47 5.30 -3.07 -3.84
N LEU A 48 6.51 -2.78 -3.29
CA LEU A 48 7.81 -3.15 -3.84
C LEU A 48 7.96 -2.81 -5.34
N PHE A 49 7.39 -1.68 -5.77
CA PHE A 49 7.26 -1.28 -7.18
C PHE A 49 8.61 -1.08 -7.90
N GLU A 50 9.69 -0.91 -7.14
CA GLU A 50 11.04 -0.73 -7.70
C GLU A 50 11.53 -1.94 -8.50
N ARG A 51 10.93 -3.12 -8.33
CA ARG A 51 11.37 -4.38 -8.92
C ARG A 51 10.21 -5.28 -9.29
N GLN A 52 10.47 -6.31 -10.11
CA GLN A 52 9.58 -7.46 -10.19
C GLN A 52 9.39 -8.06 -8.78
N TYR A 53 8.27 -8.73 -8.58
CA TYR A 53 7.94 -9.37 -7.32
C TYR A 53 8.81 -10.61 -7.11
N PHE A 54 9.96 -10.41 -6.51
CA PHE A 54 11.00 -11.42 -6.33
C PHE A 54 10.62 -12.52 -5.32
N CYS A 55 9.59 -12.30 -4.50
CA CYS A 55 9.15 -13.27 -3.49
C CYS A 55 8.43 -14.49 -4.07
N GLN A 56 8.31 -14.62 -5.40
CA GLN A 56 7.80 -15.82 -6.04
C GLN A 56 8.75 -17.02 -5.90
N GLU A 57 10.01 -16.79 -5.61
CA GLU A 57 11.08 -17.78 -5.51
C GLU A 57 11.96 -17.54 -4.29
N ARG A 58 12.76 -18.55 -3.90
CA ARG A 58 13.81 -18.42 -2.88
C ARG A 58 15.15 -18.31 -3.57
N ASN A 59 15.72 -17.11 -3.55
CA ASN A 59 17.01 -16.83 -4.13
C ASN A 59 17.83 -15.95 -3.17
N TYR A 60 18.94 -16.48 -2.68
CA TYR A 60 19.80 -15.78 -1.72
C TYR A 60 20.44 -14.52 -2.29
N ASP A 61 20.63 -14.43 -3.63
CA ASP A 61 21.19 -13.25 -4.27
C ASP A 61 20.29 -12.01 -4.09
N TYR A 62 19.01 -12.20 -3.86
CA TYR A 62 18.05 -11.10 -3.70
C TYR A 62 18.16 -10.37 -2.35
N TYR A 63 18.88 -10.93 -1.38
CA TYR A 63 19.21 -10.16 -0.17
C TYR A 63 20.07 -8.93 -0.47
N ALA A 64 20.81 -8.91 -1.58
CA ALA A 64 21.55 -7.75 -2.06
C ALA A 64 20.65 -6.59 -2.54
N TYR A 65 19.36 -6.84 -2.76
CA TYR A 65 18.40 -5.80 -3.15
C TYR A 65 17.99 -4.88 -2.00
N ALA A 66 18.10 -5.37 -0.76
CA ALA A 66 17.67 -4.64 0.41
C ALA A 66 18.63 -3.48 0.74
N GLN A 67 18.06 -2.33 1.05
CA GLN A 67 18.82 -1.13 1.41
C GLN A 67 18.21 -0.44 2.63
N SER A 68 19.02 0.36 3.34
CA SER A 68 18.49 1.20 4.41
C SER A 68 17.51 2.25 3.87
N VAL A 69 16.68 2.80 4.72
CA VAL A 69 15.78 3.92 4.35
C VAL A 69 16.56 5.06 3.71
N ASP A 70 17.70 5.41 4.31
CA ASP A 70 18.51 6.53 3.87
C ASP A 70 19.28 6.26 2.56
N ASP A 71 19.49 4.98 2.19
CA ASP A 71 20.24 4.62 0.99
C ASP A 71 19.35 4.20 -0.18
N ASN A 72 18.08 3.86 0.08
CA ASN A 72 17.19 3.37 -0.95
C ASN A 72 16.99 4.42 -2.08
N PRO A 73 17.21 4.06 -3.36
CA PRO A 73 17.17 5.00 -4.48
C PRO A 73 15.75 5.55 -4.73
N ALA A 74 14.70 4.75 -4.52
CA ALA A 74 13.33 5.22 -4.69
C ALA A 74 12.95 6.22 -3.60
N VAL A 75 13.27 5.94 -2.33
CA VAL A 75 13.02 6.89 -1.22
C VAL A 75 13.72 8.22 -1.50
N LYS A 76 15.03 8.20 -1.81
CA LYS A 76 15.79 9.41 -2.13
C LYS A 76 15.23 10.19 -3.32
N HIS A 77 14.80 9.49 -4.35
CA HIS A 77 14.21 10.10 -5.54
C HIS A 77 12.88 10.78 -5.20
N PHE A 78 11.99 10.04 -4.55
CA PHE A 78 10.65 10.53 -4.26
C PHE A 78 10.58 11.58 -3.14
N GLN A 79 11.59 11.70 -2.27
CA GLN A 79 11.72 12.85 -1.38
C GLN A 79 11.83 14.16 -2.17
N LYS A 80 12.62 14.17 -3.25
CA LYS A 80 12.78 15.35 -4.12
C LYS A 80 11.49 15.64 -4.89
N VAL A 81 10.86 14.59 -5.43
CA VAL A 81 9.59 14.70 -6.18
C VAL A 81 8.46 15.19 -5.28
N ALA A 82 8.36 14.67 -4.05
CA ALA A 82 7.36 15.10 -3.08
C ALA A 82 7.49 16.60 -2.75
N ALA A 83 8.71 17.07 -2.48
CA ALA A 83 8.99 18.48 -2.20
C ALA A 83 8.69 19.36 -3.42
N GLU A 84 9.07 18.94 -4.63
CA GLU A 84 8.86 19.67 -5.87
C GLU A 84 7.37 19.84 -6.19
N LEU A 85 6.60 18.74 -6.10
CA LEU A 85 5.19 18.69 -6.47
C LEU A 85 4.25 19.01 -5.30
N GLN A 86 4.79 19.11 -4.08
CA GLN A 86 4.03 19.27 -2.84
C GLN A 86 2.97 18.18 -2.65
N VAL A 87 3.35 16.91 -2.82
CA VAL A 87 2.50 15.73 -2.66
C VAL A 87 3.02 14.79 -1.58
N VAL A 88 2.12 14.05 -0.95
CA VAL A 88 2.46 13.00 0.02
C VAL A 88 2.62 11.66 -0.70
N LEU A 89 3.70 10.94 -0.41
CA LEU A 89 4.07 9.69 -1.07
C LEU A 89 4.42 8.60 -0.06
N PRO A 90 3.55 7.62 0.18
CA PRO A 90 3.95 6.36 0.82
C PRO A 90 4.76 5.52 -0.19
N ILE A 91 6.03 5.28 0.09
CA ILE A 91 6.98 4.57 -0.80
C ILE A 91 7.33 3.21 -0.21
N SER A 92 6.91 2.14 -0.89
CA SER A 92 7.20 0.76 -0.52
C SER A 92 8.52 0.30 -1.09
N PHE A 93 9.35 -0.35 -0.25
CA PHE A 93 10.68 -0.82 -0.63
C PHE A 93 11.14 -2.00 0.25
N TYR A 94 12.20 -2.70 -0.20
CA TYR A 94 12.87 -3.76 0.56
C TYR A 94 13.92 -3.15 1.48
N GLU A 95 13.63 -3.15 2.77
CA GLU A 95 14.49 -2.55 3.80
C GLU A 95 15.51 -3.55 4.34
N ARG A 96 16.73 -3.05 4.54
CA ARG A 96 17.76 -3.67 5.37
C ARG A 96 18.04 -2.77 6.59
N ASP A 97 17.77 -3.30 7.77
CA ASP A 97 18.15 -2.68 9.04
C ASP A 97 19.26 -3.53 9.69
N ILE A 98 20.50 -3.10 9.51
CA ILE A 98 21.73 -3.80 9.93
C ILE A 98 21.76 -5.24 9.34
N ASN A 99 21.24 -6.23 10.07
CA ASN A 99 21.23 -7.63 9.69
C ASN A 99 19.80 -8.22 9.59
N VAL A 100 18.79 -7.37 9.65
CA VAL A 100 17.37 -7.76 9.57
C VAL A 100 16.74 -7.13 8.33
N PHE A 101 15.79 -7.84 7.74
CA PHE A 101 15.20 -7.46 6.47
C PHE A 101 13.68 -7.34 6.61
N TYR A 102 13.11 -6.28 6.01
CA TYR A 102 11.69 -5.98 6.14
C TYR A 102 11.08 -5.54 4.81
N ASN A 103 9.80 -5.78 4.67
CA ASN A 103 8.96 -5.13 3.67
C ASN A 103 8.42 -3.84 4.31
N THR A 104 8.83 -2.69 3.78
CA THR A 104 8.67 -1.40 4.47
C THR A 104 8.04 -0.35 3.58
N VAL A 105 7.28 0.55 4.19
CA VAL A 105 6.82 1.81 3.58
C VAL A 105 7.46 2.98 4.33
N ALA A 106 8.13 3.86 3.60
CA ALA A 106 8.50 5.19 4.08
C ALA A 106 7.40 6.19 3.72
N VAL A 107 6.89 6.93 4.69
CA VAL A 107 5.89 7.99 4.43
C VAL A 107 6.62 9.31 4.24
N ILE A 108 6.57 9.83 3.01
CA ILE A 108 7.19 11.10 2.62
C ILE A 108 6.13 12.19 2.59
N ASP A 109 6.33 13.27 3.34
CA ASP A 109 5.41 14.41 3.35
C ASP A 109 5.65 15.35 2.16
N ALA A 110 4.77 16.29 1.98
CA ALA A 110 4.76 17.24 0.88
C ALA A 110 5.94 18.22 0.84
N ASP A 111 6.75 18.27 1.90
CA ASP A 111 8.02 19.00 1.93
C ASP A 111 9.24 18.11 1.61
N GLY A 112 9.03 16.82 1.34
CA GLY A 112 10.05 15.84 1.06
C GLY A 112 10.66 15.18 2.30
N SER A 113 10.21 15.54 3.50
CA SER A 113 10.66 14.89 4.72
C SER A 113 10.07 13.48 4.87
N VAL A 114 10.86 12.54 5.37
CA VAL A 114 10.36 11.20 5.77
C VAL A 114 9.80 11.32 7.17
N LEU A 115 8.48 11.23 7.31
CA LEU A 115 7.79 11.29 8.62
C LEU A 115 8.05 10.03 9.47
N GLY A 116 8.42 8.93 8.84
CA GLY A 116 8.72 7.67 9.48
C GLY A 116 8.44 6.48 8.59
N ILE A 117 8.57 5.28 9.15
CA ILE A 117 8.39 4.02 8.43
C ILE A 117 7.34 3.13 9.10
N TYR A 118 6.72 2.29 8.28
CA TYR A 118 5.94 1.14 8.69
C TYR A 118 6.52 -0.12 8.08
N ARG A 119 6.81 -1.12 8.90
CA ARG A 119 7.24 -2.45 8.49
C ARG A 119 6.04 -3.39 8.48
N LYS A 120 5.82 -4.10 7.39
CA LYS A 120 4.70 -5.03 7.19
C LYS A 120 4.58 -5.98 8.36
N THR A 121 3.45 -5.93 9.05
CA THR A 121 3.22 -6.73 10.27
C THR A 121 2.96 -8.19 9.96
N HIS A 122 2.12 -8.47 8.97
CA HIS A 122 1.72 -9.82 8.59
C HIS A 122 2.45 -10.25 7.32
N ILE A 123 3.29 -11.27 7.42
CA ILE A 123 4.09 -11.78 6.30
C ILE A 123 3.46 -13.07 5.78
N PRO A 124 3.00 -13.10 4.52
CA PRO A 124 2.49 -14.33 3.91
C PRO A 124 3.61 -15.35 3.66
N ASP A 125 3.23 -16.60 3.61
CA ASP A 125 4.12 -17.69 3.20
C ASP A 125 3.30 -18.78 2.54
N ASP A 126 3.21 -18.70 1.24
CA ASP A 126 2.50 -19.66 0.42
C ASP A 126 3.21 -19.83 -0.93
N HIS A 127 2.73 -20.70 -1.79
CA HIS A 127 3.38 -21.23 -3.00
C HIS A 127 3.73 -20.03 -3.90
N TYR A 128 3.62 -19.11 -4.23
CA TYR A 128 4.13 -17.98 -5.04
C TYR A 128 4.29 -16.69 -4.22
N TYR A 129 4.13 -16.80 -2.90
CA TYR A 129 4.28 -15.69 -1.97
C TYR A 129 5.21 -16.10 -0.82
N GLN A 130 6.48 -16.40 -1.16
CA GLN A 130 7.48 -16.92 -0.20
C GLN A 130 8.15 -15.76 0.57
N GLU A 131 7.34 -14.84 1.07
CA GLU A 131 7.83 -13.61 1.70
C GLU A 131 8.57 -13.87 3.02
N LYS A 132 8.21 -14.91 3.77
CA LYS A 132 8.93 -15.26 5.01
C LYS A 132 10.38 -15.69 4.79
N PHE A 133 10.75 -16.03 3.56
CA PHE A 133 12.15 -16.26 3.24
C PHE A 133 12.96 -14.96 3.29
N TYR A 134 12.37 -13.85 2.97
CA TYR A 134 13.05 -12.55 2.87
C TYR A 134 12.78 -11.63 4.06
N PHE A 135 11.56 -11.61 4.58
CA PHE A 135 11.12 -10.57 5.52
C PHE A 135 10.85 -11.11 6.91
N THR A 136 11.35 -10.37 7.88
CA THR A 136 10.95 -10.49 9.28
C THR A 136 9.60 -9.76 9.48
N PRO A 137 8.68 -10.29 10.31
CA PRO A 137 7.50 -9.55 10.71
C PRO A 137 7.83 -8.18 11.28
N GLY A 138 7.06 -7.16 10.88
CA GLY A 138 7.29 -5.79 11.28
C GLY A 138 7.17 -5.57 12.79
N ASP A 139 8.05 -4.73 13.31
CA ASP A 139 8.19 -4.39 14.73
C ASP A 139 7.77 -2.95 15.07
N THR A 140 7.30 -2.20 14.06
CA THR A 140 6.90 -0.79 14.23
C THR A 140 5.54 -0.62 14.91
N GLY A 141 4.73 -1.68 14.95
CA GLY A 141 3.31 -1.59 15.29
C GLY A 141 2.52 -0.81 14.23
N PHE A 142 1.19 -0.76 14.39
CA PHE A 142 0.36 0.06 13.51
C PHE A 142 0.56 1.54 13.81
N LYS A 143 0.77 2.33 12.76
CA LYS A 143 1.09 3.76 12.86
C LYS A 143 0.17 4.61 12.01
N VAL A 144 0.05 5.87 12.40
CA VAL A 144 -0.55 6.94 11.61
C VAL A 144 0.40 8.13 11.54
N TRP A 145 0.31 8.89 10.48
CA TRP A 145 1.15 10.06 10.25
C TRP A 145 0.29 11.29 9.96
N ASP A 146 0.57 12.37 10.66
CA ASP A 146 0.03 13.68 10.36
C ASP A 146 0.80 14.25 9.17
N THR A 147 0.22 14.16 7.98
CA THR A 147 0.78 14.74 6.77
C THR A 147 0.20 16.12 6.51
N ARG A 148 0.77 16.85 5.56
CA ARG A 148 0.24 18.15 5.15
C ARG A 148 -1.26 18.14 4.84
N TYR A 149 -1.81 17.02 4.36
CA TYR A 149 -3.16 16.97 3.81
C TYR A 149 -4.14 16.17 4.66
N ALA A 150 -3.70 15.11 5.31
CA ALA A 150 -4.55 14.23 6.12
C ALA A 150 -3.71 13.44 7.11
N ARG A 151 -4.35 12.92 8.16
CA ARG A 151 -3.76 11.88 8.99
C ARG A 151 -3.98 10.53 8.32
N ILE A 152 -2.90 9.90 7.85
CA ILE A 152 -2.98 8.67 7.07
C ILE A 152 -2.49 7.44 7.85
N GLY A 153 -3.15 6.30 7.60
CA GLY A 153 -2.66 4.98 7.99
C GLY A 153 -2.23 4.19 6.75
N VAL A 154 -1.15 3.42 6.86
CA VAL A 154 -0.65 2.57 5.76
C VAL A 154 -0.45 1.16 6.27
N GLY A 155 -1.14 0.18 5.65
CA GLY A 155 -0.88 -1.25 5.80
C GLY A 155 -0.37 -1.83 4.48
N ILE A 156 0.49 -2.85 4.51
CA ILE A 156 1.10 -3.38 3.30
C ILE A 156 0.47 -4.72 2.94
N CYS A 157 -0.11 -4.83 1.76
CA CYS A 157 -0.57 -6.06 1.09
C CYS A 157 -1.29 -7.03 2.05
N TRP A 158 -0.60 -8.05 2.58
CA TRP A 158 -1.20 -9.07 3.45
C TRP A 158 -1.86 -8.50 4.71
N ASP A 159 -1.41 -7.33 5.21
CA ASP A 159 -2.07 -6.61 6.31
C ASP A 159 -3.54 -6.29 6.01
N GLN A 160 -3.90 -6.20 4.74
CA GLN A 160 -5.26 -5.90 4.27
C GLN A 160 -6.31 -6.97 4.63
N TRP A 161 -5.87 -8.18 4.97
CA TRP A 161 -6.78 -9.26 5.37
C TRP A 161 -7.15 -9.23 6.85
N PHE A 162 -6.46 -8.41 7.64
CA PHE A 162 -6.58 -8.35 9.09
C PHE A 162 -7.35 -7.10 9.53
N PRO A 163 -8.59 -7.26 10.06
CA PRO A 163 -9.38 -6.14 10.58
C PRO A 163 -8.65 -5.33 11.66
N GLU A 164 -7.73 -5.97 12.39
CA GLU A 164 -6.90 -5.37 13.42
C GLU A 164 -6.03 -4.25 12.85
N THR A 165 -5.51 -4.40 11.64
CA THR A 165 -4.69 -3.39 10.97
C THR A 165 -5.50 -2.12 10.74
N ALA A 166 -6.65 -2.22 10.09
CA ALA A 166 -7.52 -1.08 9.84
C ALA A 166 -7.99 -0.43 11.15
N ARG A 167 -8.53 -1.24 12.07
CA ARG A 167 -9.05 -0.73 13.36
C ARG A 167 -7.93 -0.14 14.22
N GLY A 168 -6.74 -0.75 14.23
CA GLY A 168 -5.57 -0.25 14.95
C GLY A 168 -5.15 1.14 14.51
N MET A 169 -5.18 1.43 13.20
CA MET A 169 -4.89 2.75 12.67
C MET A 169 -6.02 3.75 12.94
N LEU A 170 -7.28 3.33 12.84
CA LEU A 170 -8.42 4.22 13.08
C LEU A 170 -8.54 4.67 14.54
N VAL A 171 -8.22 3.81 15.51
CA VAL A 171 -8.22 4.23 16.93
C VAL A 171 -7.09 5.21 17.25
N GLN A 172 -6.07 5.29 16.38
CA GLN A 172 -5.03 6.30 16.43
C GLN A 172 -5.37 7.56 15.64
N GLY A 173 -6.55 7.59 14.99
CA GLY A 173 -7.10 8.76 14.32
C GLY A 173 -6.80 8.85 12.83
N ALA A 174 -6.51 7.75 12.14
CA ALA A 174 -6.40 7.77 10.68
C ALA A 174 -7.68 8.30 10.03
N GLU A 175 -7.54 9.16 9.04
CA GLU A 175 -8.62 9.75 8.25
C GLU A 175 -8.76 9.08 6.88
N ILE A 176 -7.68 8.45 6.40
CA ILE A 176 -7.63 7.68 5.15
C ILE A 176 -6.70 6.48 5.38
N LEU A 177 -7.06 5.33 4.82
CA LEU A 177 -6.21 4.12 4.83
C LEU A 177 -5.65 3.84 3.45
N PHE A 178 -4.36 3.54 3.39
CA PHE A 178 -3.63 3.20 2.17
C PHE A 178 -3.07 1.78 2.25
N TYR A 179 -3.22 1.02 1.15
CA TYR A 179 -2.72 -0.34 1.03
C TYR A 179 -1.96 -0.53 -0.28
N PRO A 180 -0.63 -0.29 -0.30
CA PRO A 180 0.21 -0.75 -1.39
C PRO A 180 0.21 -2.27 -1.40
N THR A 181 0.00 -2.87 -2.58
CA THR A 181 -0.29 -4.30 -2.70
C THR A 181 0.43 -4.91 -3.91
N ALA A 182 0.76 -6.19 -3.80
CA ALA A 182 1.19 -7.07 -4.86
C ALA A 182 0.42 -8.39 -4.74
N ILE A 183 -0.81 -8.42 -5.27
CA ILE A 183 -1.69 -9.59 -5.21
C ILE A 183 -2.20 -9.95 -6.60
N GLY A 184 -2.26 -11.24 -6.88
CA GLY A 184 -2.67 -11.77 -8.18
C GLY A 184 -3.38 -13.10 -8.04
N SER A 185 -3.58 -13.74 -9.18
CA SER A 185 -4.08 -15.11 -9.28
C SER A 185 -2.90 -16.02 -9.62
N GLU A 186 -2.77 -17.08 -8.85
CA GLU A 186 -1.88 -18.17 -9.19
C GLU A 186 -2.59 -19.06 -10.22
N PRO A 187 -2.06 -19.23 -11.44
CA PRO A 187 -2.73 -20.03 -12.47
C PRO A 187 -3.03 -21.47 -12.03
N ILE A 188 -2.23 -21.99 -11.12
CA ILE A 188 -2.40 -23.36 -10.58
C ILE A 188 -3.67 -23.54 -9.74
N LEU A 189 -4.20 -22.46 -9.14
CA LEU A 189 -5.34 -22.54 -8.22
C LEU A 189 -6.69 -22.36 -8.95
N GLU A 190 -6.68 -21.91 -10.20
CA GLU A 190 -7.88 -21.61 -11.00
C GLU A 190 -8.93 -20.73 -10.26
N VAL A 191 -8.49 -19.92 -9.29
CA VAL A 191 -9.35 -19.08 -8.45
C VAL A 191 -9.09 -17.60 -8.71
N ASP A 192 -10.15 -16.85 -8.98
CA ASP A 192 -10.11 -15.39 -9.03
C ASP A 192 -10.38 -14.80 -7.64
N SER A 193 -9.32 -14.45 -6.92
CA SER A 193 -9.43 -13.87 -5.57
C SER A 193 -9.77 -12.38 -5.56
N MET A 194 -9.76 -11.67 -6.71
CA MET A 194 -9.99 -10.23 -6.76
C MET A 194 -11.32 -9.78 -6.13
N PRO A 195 -12.47 -10.43 -6.39
CA PRO A 195 -13.72 -10.03 -5.76
C PRO A 195 -13.72 -10.22 -4.24
N HIS A 196 -13.01 -11.23 -3.73
CA HIS A 196 -12.85 -11.45 -2.29
C HIS A 196 -11.96 -10.34 -1.68
N TRP A 197 -10.80 -10.09 -2.26
CA TRP A 197 -9.90 -9.01 -1.85
C TRP A 197 -10.63 -7.67 -1.77
N ARG A 198 -11.34 -7.26 -2.82
CA ARG A 198 -12.08 -6.02 -2.86
C ARG A 198 -13.14 -5.94 -1.76
N ARG A 199 -13.92 -7.00 -1.53
CA ARG A 199 -14.95 -7.02 -0.46
C ARG A 199 -14.34 -6.89 0.94
N CYS A 200 -13.19 -7.49 1.17
CA CYS A 200 -12.47 -7.34 2.44
C CYS A 200 -12.13 -5.86 2.70
N MET A 201 -11.57 -5.19 1.70
CA MET A 201 -11.19 -3.78 1.79
C MET A 201 -12.41 -2.84 1.94
N GLN A 202 -13.50 -3.11 1.21
CA GLN A 202 -14.77 -2.42 1.39
C GLN A 202 -15.32 -2.60 2.81
N GLY A 203 -15.16 -3.80 3.38
CA GLY A 203 -15.52 -4.08 4.77
C GLY A 203 -14.72 -3.23 5.76
N HIS A 204 -13.42 -3.07 5.57
CA HIS A 204 -12.60 -2.18 6.40
C HIS A 204 -13.04 -0.73 6.31
N SER A 205 -13.35 -0.26 5.11
CA SER A 205 -13.90 1.08 4.89
C SER A 205 -15.23 1.25 5.66
N ALA A 206 -16.21 0.41 5.37
CA ALA A 206 -17.54 0.48 5.95
C ALA A 206 -17.56 0.35 7.49
N CYS A 207 -16.83 -0.63 8.05
CA CYS A 207 -16.76 -0.86 9.50
C CYS A 207 -16.09 0.26 10.28
N ASN A 208 -15.29 1.09 9.62
CA ASN A 208 -14.53 2.16 10.24
C ASN A 208 -14.96 3.56 9.81
N ILE A 209 -15.85 3.66 8.82
CA ILE A 209 -16.29 4.91 8.19
C ILE A 209 -15.08 5.75 7.77
N VAL A 210 -14.32 5.19 6.82
CA VAL A 210 -13.05 5.75 6.36
C VAL A 210 -12.82 5.42 4.89
N PRO A 211 -12.35 6.36 4.06
CA PRO A 211 -11.91 6.04 2.71
C PRO A 211 -10.72 5.08 2.70
N VAL A 212 -10.72 4.15 1.76
CA VAL A 212 -9.63 3.20 1.51
C VAL A 212 -9.09 3.37 0.11
N VAL A 213 -7.78 3.44 -0.01
CA VAL A 213 -7.04 3.50 -1.28
C VAL A 213 -6.15 2.28 -1.39
N ALA A 214 -6.38 1.45 -2.41
CA ALA A 214 -5.60 0.24 -2.65
C ALA A 214 -4.91 0.31 -4.03
N ALA A 215 -3.59 0.19 -4.05
CA ALA A 215 -2.79 0.17 -5.26
C ALA A 215 -2.19 -1.21 -5.47
N ASN A 216 -2.46 -1.84 -6.62
CA ASN A 216 -1.97 -3.16 -6.96
C ASN A 216 -1.16 -3.13 -8.26
N ARG A 217 -0.31 -4.13 -8.45
CA ARG A 217 0.42 -4.38 -9.68
C ARG A 217 -0.46 -4.94 -10.78
N ILE A 218 0.04 -4.97 -12.02
CA ILE A 218 -0.59 -5.63 -13.18
C ILE A 218 0.40 -6.52 -13.92
N GLY A 219 -0.21 -7.42 -14.70
CA GLY A 219 0.50 -8.24 -15.67
C GLY A 219 1.05 -9.53 -15.09
N GLU A 220 1.60 -10.33 -15.97
CA GLU A 220 2.21 -11.61 -15.62
C GLU A 220 3.69 -11.43 -15.32
N GLU A 221 4.14 -11.97 -14.20
CA GLU A 221 5.55 -12.09 -13.86
C GLU A 221 5.92 -13.56 -13.73
N LYS A 222 6.97 -13.98 -14.45
CA LYS A 222 7.45 -15.36 -14.51
C LYS A 222 8.83 -15.49 -13.91
N VAL A 223 9.01 -16.60 -13.20
CA VAL A 223 10.30 -17.06 -12.70
C VAL A 223 10.68 -18.32 -13.42
N ALA A 224 11.86 -18.31 -14.05
CA ALA A 224 12.41 -19.48 -14.73
C ALA A 224 13.28 -20.29 -13.75
N PRO A 225 13.29 -21.63 -13.88
CA PRO A 225 14.16 -22.48 -13.07
C PRO A 225 15.64 -22.13 -13.27
N SER A 226 16.39 -22.07 -12.16
CA SER A 226 17.84 -21.86 -12.15
C SER A 226 18.47 -22.55 -10.93
N GLU A 227 19.79 -22.75 -10.95
CA GLU A 227 20.50 -23.25 -9.78
C GLU A 227 20.37 -22.31 -8.57
N ALA A 228 20.37 -21.00 -8.80
CA ALA A 228 20.29 -20.00 -7.75
C ALA A 228 18.97 -20.01 -6.98
N ASN A 229 17.87 -20.46 -7.62
CA ASN A 229 16.55 -20.55 -7.01
C ASN A 229 16.12 -22.00 -6.69
N GLY A 230 17.05 -22.97 -6.78
CA GLY A 230 16.75 -24.38 -6.55
C GLY A 230 15.78 -24.97 -7.58
N HIS A 231 15.87 -24.54 -8.82
CA HIS A 231 15.03 -24.94 -9.95
C HIS A 231 13.53 -24.68 -9.74
N GLN A 232 13.17 -23.63 -8.97
CA GLN A 232 11.79 -23.20 -8.81
C GLN A 232 11.28 -22.53 -10.08
N GLU A 233 10.04 -22.83 -10.43
CA GLU A 233 9.31 -22.19 -11.52
C GLU A 233 8.01 -21.62 -10.97
N SER A 234 7.66 -20.41 -11.38
CA SER A 234 6.38 -19.81 -11.02
C SER A 234 5.86 -18.85 -12.09
N SER A 235 4.56 -18.63 -12.07
CA SER A 235 3.89 -17.59 -12.86
C SER A 235 2.78 -17.00 -12.02
N LEU A 236 2.84 -15.69 -11.79
CA LEU A 236 1.86 -14.94 -11.02
C LEU A 236 1.25 -13.86 -11.89
N ILE A 237 -0.07 -13.84 -12.02
CA ILE A 237 -0.81 -12.83 -12.78
C ILE A 237 -1.39 -11.82 -11.81
N PHE A 238 -0.76 -10.67 -11.68
CA PHE A 238 -1.30 -9.55 -10.89
C PHE A 238 -2.53 -8.99 -11.58
N TYR A 239 -3.65 -8.98 -10.89
CA TYR A 239 -4.95 -8.65 -11.48
C TYR A 239 -5.31 -7.15 -11.42
N GLY A 240 -4.37 -6.29 -11.08
CA GLY A 240 -4.61 -4.85 -11.04
C GLY A 240 -5.79 -4.47 -10.17
N SER A 241 -6.82 -3.92 -10.77
CA SER A 241 -8.07 -3.57 -10.08
C SER A 241 -7.89 -2.63 -8.88
N SER A 242 -6.84 -1.80 -8.89
CA SER A 242 -6.64 -0.73 -7.88
C SER A 242 -7.90 0.11 -7.75
N PHE A 243 -8.23 0.56 -6.55
CA PHE A 243 -9.48 1.27 -6.31
C PHE A 243 -9.41 2.26 -5.15
N VAL A 244 -10.41 3.14 -5.14
CA VAL A 244 -10.69 4.04 -4.02
C VAL A 244 -12.14 3.82 -3.59
N THR A 245 -12.37 3.73 -2.26
CA THR A 245 -13.71 3.73 -1.68
C THR A 245 -14.05 5.09 -1.10
N ASP A 246 -15.34 5.38 -0.93
CA ASP A 246 -15.80 6.39 0.02
C ASP A 246 -15.74 5.86 1.46
N ALA A 247 -16.16 6.68 2.42
CA ALA A 247 -16.18 6.29 3.84
C ALA A 247 -17.20 5.20 4.19
N THR A 248 -18.14 4.88 3.31
CA THR A 248 -19.16 3.84 3.52
C THR A 248 -18.79 2.49 2.91
N GLY A 249 -17.68 2.45 2.16
CA GLY A 249 -17.17 1.26 1.48
C GLY A 249 -17.67 1.09 0.05
N GLU A 250 -18.37 2.07 -0.51
CA GLU A 250 -18.71 2.07 -1.93
C GLU A 250 -17.48 2.39 -2.78
N ILE A 251 -17.35 1.70 -3.90
CA ILE A 251 -16.25 1.94 -4.84
C ILE A 251 -16.52 3.25 -5.60
N VAL A 252 -15.73 4.27 -5.32
CA VAL A 252 -15.78 5.55 -6.05
C VAL A 252 -15.17 5.41 -7.43
N THR A 253 -14.03 4.73 -7.51
CA THR A 253 -13.33 4.46 -8.76
C THR A 253 -12.54 3.16 -8.66
N GLN A 254 -12.45 2.46 -9.79
CA GLN A 254 -11.69 1.22 -9.89
C GLN A 254 -10.99 1.15 -11.25
N ALA A 255 -9.72 0.78 -11.22
CA ALA A 255 -8.92 0.53 -12.40
C ALA A 255 -9.32 -0.78 -13.10
N SER A 256 -9.02 -0.90 -14.38
CA SER A 256 -9.14 -2.14 -15.14
C SER A 256 -8.19 -3.23 -14.61
N ARG A 257 -8.19 -4.43 -15.18
CA ARG A 257 -7.31 -5.51 -14.73
C ARG A 257 -5.95 -5.51 -15.41
N ASP A 258 -5.85 -4.93 -16.59
CA ASP A 258 -4.78 -5.19 -17.54
C ASP A 258 -4.04 -3.97 -18.08
N LYS A 259 -4.52 -2.74 -17.78
CA LYS A 259 -3.91 -1.52 -18.30
C LYS A 259 -3.18 -0.75 -17.21
N GLU A 260 -2.05 -0.15 -17.57
CA GLU A 260 -1.42 0.86 -16.74
C GLU A 260 -2.30 2.11 -16.72
N GLU A 261 -2.71 2.53 -15.55
CA GLU A 261 -3.59 3.69 -15.40
C GLU A 261 -3.54 4.29 -14.00
N ILE A 262 -4.04 5.49 -13.89
CA ILE A 262 -4.12 6.28 -12.69
C ILE A 262 -5.59 6.45 -12.35
N VAL A 263 -6.03 6.06 -11.16
CA VAL A 263 -7.40 6.29 -10.71
C VAL A 263 -7.45 7.27 -9.55
N TYR A 264 -8.44 8.12 -9.55
CA TYR A 264 -8.60 9.24 -8.63
C TYR A 264 -9.83 9.04 -7.75
N GLY A 265 -9.70 9.39 -6.47
CA GLY A 265 -10.82 9.55 -5.54
C GLY A 265 -10.75 10.89 -4.86
N GLU A 266 -11.89 11.37 -4.41
CA GLU A 266 -12.00 12.63 -3.68
C GLU A 266 -12.81 12.37 -2.39
N SER A 267 -12.30 12.80 -1.24
CA SER A 267 -12.95 12.64 0.06
C SER A 267 -13.11 14.00 0.73
N ASP A 268 -14.25 14.19 1.36
CA ASP A 268 -14.51 15.30 2.28
C ASP A 268 -14.26 14.81 3.71
N LEU A 269 -13.05 15.01 4.21
CA LEU A 269 -12.61 14.46 5.50
C LEU A 269 -13.42 14.99 6.69
N ASP A 270 -13.95 16.19 6.59
CA ASP A 270 -14.79 16.77 7.64
C ASP A 270 -16.17 16.08 7.63
N ALA A 271 -16.78 15.89 6.46
CA ALA A 271 -18.02 15.13 6.33
C ALA A 271 -17.87 13.66 6.76
N ASP A 272 -16.73 13.01 6.42
CA ASP A 272 -16.44 11.65 6.85
C ASP A 272 -16.27 11.55 8.38
N ALA A 273 -15.64 12.56 9.00
CA ALA A 273 -15.50 12.65 10.46
C ALA A 273 -16.88 12.83 11.14
N ASP A 274 -17.71 13.73 10.62
CA ASP A 274 -19.07 13.96 11.12
C ASP A 274 -19.95 12.70 11.00
N LEU A 275 -19.85 12.00 9.86
CA LEU A 275 -20.55 10.73 9.64
C LEU A 275 -20.10 9.68 10.66
N ARG A 276 -18.78 9.56 10.91
CA ARG A 276 -18.20 8.62 11.86
C ARG A 276 -18.70 8.88 13.31
N VAL A 277 -18.78 10.15 13.68
CA VAL A 277 -19.29 10.57 14.99
C VAL A 277 -20.79 10.28 15.11
N SER A 278 -21.57 10.62 14.08
CA SER A 278 -23.05 10.42 14.09
C SER A 278 -23.45 8.96 14.20
N TRP A 279 -22.71 8.05 13.57
CA TRP A 279 -22.93 6.60 13.69
C TRP A 279 -22.52 6.03 15.04
N GLY A 280 -21.60 6.69 15.76
CA GLY A 280 -21.19 6.31 17.11
C GLY A 280 -20.38 5.01 17.21
N LEU A 281 -19.88 4.44 16.11
CA LEU A 281 -19.17 3.15 16.11
C LEU A 281 -17.97 3.13 17.05
N PHE A 282 -17.24 4.24 17.17
CA PHE A 282 -16.07 4.34 18.06
C PHE A 282 -16.46 4.60 19.52
N ARG A 283 -17.57 5.33 19.76
CA ARG A 283 -18.16 5.53 21.09
C ARG A 283 -18.63 4.22 21.71
N ASP A 284 -19.25 3.38 20.89
CA ASP A 284 -19.92 2.15 21.34
C ASP A 284 -18.96 0.95 21.40
N ARG A 285 -17.67 1.15 21.14
CA ARG A 285 -16.65 0.12 21.31
C ARG A 285 -16.54 -0.33 22.77
N ARG A 286 -16.25 -1.62 22.95
CA ARG A 286 -16.10 -2.26 24.27
C ARG A 286 -14.69 -2.86 24.46
N PRO A 287 -13.61 -2.03 24.51
CA PRO A 287 -12.23 -2.52 24.55
C PRO A 287 -11.93 -3.46 25.72
N GLU A 288 -12.67 -3.30 26.82
CA GLU A 288 -12.54 -4.15 28.02
C GLU A 288 -12.94 -5.61 27.76
N ILE A 289 -13.81 -5.87 26.77
CA ILE A 289 -14.26 -7.21 26.39
C ILE A 289 -13.30 -7.80 25.31
N TYR A 290 -12.69 -6.96 24.46
CA TYR A 290 -11.86 -7.41 23.35
C TYR A 290 -10.55 -8.09 23.78
N LYS A 291 -10.20 -8.03 25.07
CA LYS A 291 -9.02 -8.72 25.64
C LYS A 291 -9.06 -10.23 25.48
N SER A 292 -10.24 -10.81 25.22
CA SER A 292 -10.41 -12.24 24.93
C SER A 292 -10.07 -12.62 23.48
N ILE A 293 -9.91 -11.62 22.60
CA ILE A 293 -9.51 -11.81 21.20
C ILE A 293 -7.98 -11.67 21.15
N LYS A 294 -7.28 -12.77 21.45
CA LYS A 294 -5.80 -12.85 21.41
C LYS A 294 -5.39 -13.99 20.51
#